data_03c8b0c23eb8958b71a782ead2198d23
#
_entry.id   03c8b0c23eb8958b71a782ead2198d23
#
_cell.length_a   1.000
_cell.length_b   1.000
_cell.length_c   1.000
_cell.angle_alpha   90.00
_cell.angle_beta   90.00
_cell.angle_gamma   90.00
#
_symmetry.space_group_name_H-M   'P 1'
#
loop_
_entity.id
_entity.type
_entity.pdbx_description
1 polymer ?
#
loop_
_entity_poly.entity_id
_entity_poly.type
_entity_poly.pdbx_seq_one_letter_code
_entity_poly.pdbx_strand_id
1 'polypeptide(L)'
;MSGRVFYVEFDAGGMRAGSGAADHESGPASTEGVVVTNDTATRQLTLRDLGSDIETVIAYDATATMTDRYGQERDGSEIEVGEIIEVKYDPSSGKLLATDIPEDVWEYQEVDDYKFDSDESSLSFADRKYKYTDQTFFSSDGKPIEMLEINKQDVLTVRGTGYNVYSVVKSRGHGYIRLSHYKDFIGGMIEVGDSMILPVTKNMLITVGEGSYKVILSKNHSAAVKNVTVHNDKEVTLDFSDYEPADSKVGVITFDIKPAGADLTINGTAVSYRRPIALAYGVYQVKVAMTGYTTYTGTLDVEEKASTVRIDLVEEKADTTKTTAKPSSTSSKTSTDDTDSTTRTKKMDSDHTITVSAPEGAEVYLDNVYKGLAPCTFTKVIGSQTITLRKDGYTTKSYSVDVLDDDQDVKFSFSDLGVKEETAETTATPAP
;
A
#
# COMPACT_ATOMS: atom_id res chain seq x y z
N MET A 1 9.94 -24.56 5.25
CA MET A 1 10.86 -25.75 5.28
C MET A 1 12.26 -25.18 5.49
N SER A 2 13.00 -25.69 6.49
CA SER A 2 14.30 -25.11 6.86
C SER A 2 15.33 -25.45 5.78
N GLY A 3 15.87 -24.42 5.13
CA GLY A 3 17.01 -24.54 4.25
C GLY A 3 18.21 -25.09 5.01
N ARG A 4 18.78 -26.18 4.53
CA ARG A 4 20.03 -26.69 5.05
C ARG A 4 21.19 -25.95 4.40
N VAL A 5 21.87 -25.14 5.18
CA VAL A 5 23.17 -24.58 4.80
C VAL A 5 24.19 -25.71 4.89
N PHE A 6 24.78 -26.09 3.77
CA PHE A 6 25.91 -27.01 3.75
C PHE A 6 27.19 -26.19 3.74
N TYR A 7 27.89 -26.19 4.85
CA TYR A 7 29.29 -25.78 4.86
C TYR A 7 30.12 -26.96 4.32
N VAL A 8 30.87 -26.76 3.24
CA VAL A 8 31.89 -27.68 2.82
C VAL A 8 33.13 -27.36 3.65
N GLU A 9 33.30 -28.06 4.76
CA GLU A 9 34.54 -28.07 5.53
C GLU A 9 35.57 -28.91 4.79
N PHE A 10 36.64 -28.30 4.31
CA PHE A 10 37.81 -29.04 3.79
C PHE A 10 38.59 -29.62 4.95
N ASP A 11 38.48 -30.92 5.18
CA ASP A 11 39.27 -31.66 6.16
C ASP A 11 40.72 -31.86 5.63
N ALA A 12 41.65 -31.12 6.20
CA ALA A 12 43.07 -31.27 5.90
C ALA A 12 43.67 -32.37 6.82
N GLY A 13 43.46 -33.63 6.46
CA GLY A 13 44.07 -34.68 7.27
C GLY A 13 44.15 -36.04 6.59
N GLY A 14 45.34 -36.41 6.12
CA GLY A 14 45.64 -37.83 5.81
C GLY A 14 46.52 -38.11 4.61
N MET A 15 47.80 -37.82 4.72
CA MET A 15 48.80 -38.37 3.79
C MET A 15 48.78 -39.91 3.77
N ARG A 16 48.46 -40.48 2.62
CA ARG A 16 48.99 -41.79 2.21
C ARG A 16 49.62 -41.65 0.84
N ALA A 17 50.92 -41.86 0.82
CA ALA A 17 51.72 -41.93 -0.38
C ALA A 17 51.27 -43.15 -1.25
N GLY A 18 50.79 -42.85 -2.46
CA GLY A 18 50.57 -43.81 -3.53
C GLY A 18 50.94 -43.08 -4.83
N SER A 19 52.04 -43.52 -5.43
CA SER A 19 52.61 -42.99 -6.65
C SER A 19 51.65 -43.10 -7.85
N GLY A 20 51.40 -41.99 -8.49
CA GLY A 20 50.61 -41.89 -9.73
C GLY A 20 50.03 -40.49 -9.88
N ALA A 21 50.88 -39.48 -9.97
CA ALA A 21 50.46 -38.12 -10.23
C ALA A 21 50.04 -38.02 -11.71
N ALA A 22 48.74 -37.90 -11.94
CA ALA A 22 48.27 -37.06 -13.00
C ALA A 22 47.82 -35.77 -12.28
N ASP A 23 48.62 -34.72 -12.32
CA ASP A 23 48.22 -33.35 -11.98
C ASP A 23 47.12 -32.95 -12.96
N HIS A 24 45.87 -33.22 -12.63
CA HIS A 24 44.76 -32.49 -13.18
C HIS A 24 44.80 -31.12 -12.46
N GLU A 25 45.54 -30.16 -13.01
CA GLU A 25 45.22 -28.77 -12.81
C GLU A 25 43.79 -28.62 -13.26
N SER A 26 42.87 -28.61 -12.30
CA SER A 26 41.49 -28.26 -12.57
C SER A 26 41.50 -26.77 -12.96
N GLY A 27 41.33 -26.51 -14.26
CA GLY A 27 41.27 -25.14 -14.77
C GLY A 27 40.16 -24.35 -14.07
N PRO A 28 40.03 -23.04 -14.33
CA PRO A 28 38.95 -22.22 -13.77
C PRO A 28 37.59 -22.86 -13.96
N ALA A 29 36.79 -22.92 -12.92
CA ALA A 29 35.39 -23.32 -12.97
C ALA A 29 34.51 -22.10 -13.25
N SER A 30 33.37 -22.34 -13.90
CA SER A 30 32.36 -21.32 -14.15
C SER A 30 31.01 -21.77 -13.63
N THR A 31 30.24 -20.84 -13.05
CA THR A 31 28.84 -21.05 -12.69
C THR A 31 28.06 -19.78 -12.91
N GLU A 32 26.77 -19.93 -13.22
CA GLU A 32 25.82 -18.83 -13.39
C GLU A 32 24.82 -18.87 -12.24
N GLY A 33 24.57 -17.73 -11.63
CA GLY A 33 23.68 -17.68 -10.47
C GLY A 33 23.15 -16.29 -10.15
N VAL A 34 22.17 -16.28 -9.24
CA VAL A 34 21.66 -15.05 -8.64
C VAL A 34 22.53 -14.67 -7.45
N VAL A 35 22.93 -13.42 -7.36
CA VAL A 35 23.61 -12.86 -6.19
C VAL A 35 22.64 -12.79 -5.02
N VAL A 36 22.82 -13.65 -4.02
CA VAL A 36 22.00 -13.68 -2.80
C VAL A 36 22.49 -12.70 -1.75
N THR A 37 23.82 -12.58 -1.62
CA THR A 37 24.47 -11.60 -0.76
C THR A 37 25.75 -11.05 -1.41
N ASN A 38 26.04 -9.78 -1.13
CA ASN A 38 27.34 -9.18 -1.41
C ASN A 38 27.85 -8.52 -0.12
N ASP A 39 28.72 -9.23 0.59
CA ASP A 39 29.40 -8.68 1.78
C ASP A 39 30.66 -7.92 1.34
N THR A 40 30.51 -6.62 1.17
CA THR A 40 31.60 -5.74 0.75
C THR A 40 32.70 -5.57 1.82
N ALA A 41 32.38 -5.81 3.11
CA ALA A 41 33.34 -5.72 4.21
C ALA A 41 34.27 -6.91 4.21
N THR A 42 33.76 -8.12 3.99
CA THR A 42 34.56 -9.35 3.88
C THR A 42 34.96 -9.69 2.45
N ARG A 43 34.42 -8.94 1.46
CA ARG A 43 34.61 -9.17 0.02
C ARG A 43 34.18 -10.59 -0.39
N GLN A 44 32.97 -10.95 -0.06
CA GLN A 44 32.38 -12.25 -0.38
C GLN A 44 31.07 -12.09 -1.10
N LEU A 45 30.92 -12.81 -2.19
CA LEU A 45 29.65 -12.97 -2.92
C LEU A 45 29.08 -14.36 -2.58
N THR A 46 27.79 -14.41 -2.29
CA THR A 46 27.05 -15.66 -2.26
C THR A 46 26.17 -15.71 -3.49
N LEU A 47 26.35 -16.74 -4.32
CA LEU A 47 25.52 -16.99 -5.50
C LEU A 47 24.68 -18.22 -5.28
N ARG A 48 23.42 -18.16 -5.69
CA ARG A 48 22.54 -19.31 -5.86
C ARG A 48 22.52 -19.69 -7.33
N ASP A 49 22.89 -20.92 -7.63
CA ASP A 49 22.89 -21.46 -9.00
C ASP A 49 21.47 -21.44 -9.60
N LEU A 50 21.34 -21.06 -10.90
CA LEU A 50 20.04 -20.91 -11.56
C LEU A 50 19.25 -22.23 -11.69
N GLY A 51 19.91 -23.36 -11.69
CA GLY A 51 19.33 -24.69 -11.90
C GLY A 51 19.14 -25.50 -10.62
N SER A 52 19.61 -24.98 -9.46
CA SER A 52 19.61 -25.72 -8.20
C SER A 52 19.54 -24.77 -6.99
N ASP A 53 19.25 -25.33 -5.78
CA ASP A 53 19.29 -24.57 -4.51
C ASP A 53 20.72 -24.50 -3.92
N ILE A 54 21.75 -24.75 -4.73
CA ILE A 54 23.13 -24.74 -4.24
C ILE A 54 23.60 -23.29 -4.15
N GLU A 55 24.00 -22.88 -2.95
CA GLU A 55 24.64 -21.60 -2.72
C GLU A 55 26.15 -21.78 -2.64
N THR A 56 26.89 -20.98 -3.40
CA THR A 56 28.35 -20.97 -3.43
C THR A 56 28.86 -19.63 -2.92
N VAL A 57 29.73 -19.66 -1.92
CA VAL A 57 30.41 -18.47 -1.40
C VAL A 57 31.77 -18.31 -2.10
N ILE A 58 31.99 -17.17 -2.72
CA ILE A 58 33.17 -16.86 -3.51
C ILE A 58 33.82 -15.58 -2.98
N ALA A 59 35.08 -15.65 -2.61
CA ALA A 59 35.85 -14.48 -2.17
C ALA A 59 36.38 -13.72 -3.38
N TYR A 60 36.39 -12.40 -3.34
CA TYR A 60 36.96 -11.57 -4.39
C TYR A 60 38.01 -10.59 -3.82
N ASP A 61 38.91 -10.20 -4.67
CA ASP A 61 39.91 -9.16 -4.37
C ASP A 61 40.13 -8.24 -5.57
N ALA A 62 41.05 -7.30 -5.46
CA ALA A 62 41.30 -6.32 -6.52
C ALA A 62 41.91 -6.91 -7.82
N THR A 63 42.17 -8.22 -7.86
CA THR A 63 42.72 -8.89 -9.06
C THR A 63 41.61 -9.52 -9.92
N ALA A 64 40.36 -9.62 -9.37
CA ALA A 64 39.22 -10.11 -10.10
C ALA A 64 38.74 -9.05 -11.12
N THR A 65 38.50 -9.46 -12.35
CA THR A 65 37.88 -8.60 -13.38
C THR A 65 36.39 -8.71 -13.27
N MET A 66 35.70 -7.60 -13.00
CA MET A 66 34.24 -7.56 -12.90
C MET A 66 33.70 -6.61 -13.95
N THR A 67 32.75 -7.07 -14.77
CA THR A 67 32.17 -6.27 -15.83
C THR A 67 30.66 -6.17 -15.70
N ASP A 68 30.12 -5.04 -16.19
CA ASP A 68 28.68 -4.85 -16.38
C ASP A 68 28.24 -5.49 -17.74
N ARG A 69 26.94 -5.42 -18.04
CA ARG A 69 26.41 -5.96 -19.30
C ARG A 69 26.95 -5.28 -20.58
N TYR A 70 27.66 -4.16 -20.46
CA TYR A 70 28.27 -3.45 -21.55
C TYR A 70 29.78 -3.73 -21.66
N GLY A 71 30.30 -4.61 -20.78
CA GLY A 71 31.72 -4.94 -20.70
C GLY A 71 32.57 -3.85 -20.07
N GLN A 72 31.97 -2.91 -19.31
CA GLN A 72 32.69 -1.91 -18.55
C GLN A 72 33.11 -2.49 -17.20
N GLU A 73 34.35 -2.22 -16.81
CA GLU A 73 34.84 -2.64 -15.50
C GLU A 73 34.09 -1.92 -14.38
N ARG A 74 33.71 -2.68 -13.34
CA ARG A 74 33.04 -2.19 -12.13
C ARG A 74 33.71 -2.73 -10.87
N ASP A 75 33.52 -2.03 -9.74
CA ASP A 75 33.97 -2.51 -8.44
C ASP A 75 33.02 -3.60 -7.90
N GLY A 76 33.54 -4.52 -7.09
CA GLY A 76 32.72 -5.57 -6.47
C GLY A 76 31.58 -5.04 -5.60
N SER A 77 31.72 -3.83 -5.06
CA SER A 77 30.64 -3.16 -4.30
C SER A 77 29.45 -2.70 -5.15
N GLU A 78 29.63 -2.62 -6.46
CA GLU A 78 28.56 -2.26 -7.42
C GLU A 78 27.74 -3.45 -7.88
N ILE A 79 28.13 -4.69 -7.47
CA ILE A 79 27.34 -5.89 -7.72
C ILE A 79 26.15 -5.90 -6.75
N GLU A 80 24.94 -5.84 -7.30
CA GLU A 80 23.72 -5.77 -6.50
C GLU A 80 23.17 -7.15 -6.14
N VAL A 81 22.57 -7.24 -4.97
CA VAL A 81 21.77 -8.42 -4.58
C VAL A 81 20.60 -8.58 -5.57
N GLY A 82 20.42 -9.79 -6.08
CA GLY A 82 19.42 -10.12 -7.09
C GLY A 82 19.92 -9.98 -8.53
N GLU A 83 21.18 -9.57 -8.78
CA GLU A 83 21.76 -9.67 -10.12
C GLU A 83 21.96 -11.14 -10.52
N ILE A 84 21.84 -11.42 -11.82
CA ILE A 84 22.21 -12.71 -12.41
C ILE A 84 23.55 -12.52 -13.10
N ILE A 85 24.57 -13.22 -12.62
CA ILE A 85 25.94 -13.12 -13.12
C ILE A 85 26.54 -14.50 -13.40
N GLU A 86 27.40 -14.57 -14.40
CA GLU A 86 28.36 -15.67 -14.57
C GLU A 86 29.61 -15.33 -13.78
N VAL A 87 30.09 -16.28 -12.99
CA VAL A 87 31.35 -16.17 -12.26
C VAL A 87 32.34 -17.21 -12.72
N LYS A 88 33.58 -16.79 -12.93
CA LYS A 88 34.73 -17.66 -13.13
C LYS A 88 35.60 -17.63 -11.89
N TYR A 89 35.87 -18.78 -11.32
CA TYR A 89 36.62 -18.88 -10.07
C TYR A 89 37.63 -20.05 -10.10
N ASP A 90 38.62 -19.95 -9.27
CA ASP A 90 39.56 -21.03 -9.06
C ASP A 90 38.99 -21.99 -8.00
N PRO A 91 38.62 -23.25 -8.37
CA PRO A 91 38.03 -24.19 -7.45
C PRO A 91 38.98 -24.65 -6.32
N SER A 92 40.31 -24.48 -6.47
CA SER A 92 41.27 -24.85 -5.47
C SER A 92 41.40 -23.82 -4.34
N SER A 93 41.22 -22.54 -4.63
CA SER A 93 41.31 -21.44 -3.68
C SER A 93 39.96 -20.80 -3.33
N GLY A 94 38.90 -21.10 -4.08
CA GLY A 94 37.58 -20.45 -3.94
C GLY A 94 37.59 -18.97 -4.32
N LYS A 95 38.60 -18.49 -5.05
CA LYS A 95 38.76 -17.08 -5.41
C LYS A 95 38.12 -16.78 -6.74
N LEU A 96 37.40 -15.64 -6.80
CA LEU A 96 36.86 -15.05 -8.01
C LEU A 96 38.00 -14.61 -8.96
N LEU A 97 37.89 -14.97 -10.21
CA LEU A 97 38.75 -14.52 -11.30
C LEU A 97 38.06 -13.46 -12.16
N ALA A 98 36.82 -13.69 -12.52
CA ALA A 98 36.04 -12.75 -13.30
C ALA A 98 34.52 -12.89 -13.04
N THR A 99 33.78 -11.82 -13.26
CA THR A 99 32.31 -11.84 -13.40
C THR A 99 31.90 -11.16 -14.69
N ASP A 100 30.78 -11.64 -15.24
CA ASP A 100 30.11 -11.03 -16.39
C ASP A 100 28.59 -11.22 -16.27
N ILE A 101 27.81 -10.44 -17.01
CA ILE A 101 26.35 -10.64 -17.12
C ILE A 101 26.09 -11.37 -18.43
N PRO A 102 25.50 -12.60 -18.39
CA PRO A 102 25.20 -13.36 -19.61
C PRO A 102 24.30 -12.59 -20.59
N GLU A 103 24.55 -12.72 -21.89
CA GLU A 103 23.83 -11.98 -22.94
C GLU A 103 22.32 -12.29 -23.00
N ASP A 104 21.90 -13.47 -22.55
CA ASP A 104 20.49 -13.91 -22.54
C ASP A 104 19.75 -13.50 -21.28
N VAL A 105 20.44 -12.90 -20.29
CA VAL A 105 19.81 -12.35 -19.10
C VAL A 105 19.09 -11.05 -19.44
N TRP A 106 17.80 -11.05 -19.21
CA TRP A 106 16.97 -9.85 -19.30
C TRP A 106 16.69 -9.25 -17.93
N GLU A 107 16.49 -7.93 -17.91
CA GLU A 107 16.13 -7.15 -16.72
C GLU A 107 15.01 -6.18 -17.07
N TYR A 108 13.99 -6.12 -16.21
CA TYR A 108 12.94 -5.10 -16.22
C TYR A 108 12.97 -4.37 -14.90
N GLN A 109 13.22 -3.07 -14.97
CA GLN A 109 13.17 -2.16 -13.81
C GLN A 109 11.84 -1.42 -13.77
N GLU A 110 11.50 -0.83 -12.59
CA GLU A 110 10.31 -0.02 -12.38
C GLU A 110 8.99 -0.75 -12.76
N VAL A 111 8.91 -2.07 -12.48
CA VAL A 111 7.70 -2.86 -12.73
C VAL A 111 6.72 -2.60 -11.59
N ASP A 112 5.66 -1.83 -11.85
CA ASP A 112 4.61 -1.43 -10.89
C ASP A 112 3.22 -2.00 -11.22
N ASP A 113 3.03 -2.51 -12.44
CA ASP A 113 1.83 -3.25 -12.85
C ASP A 113 2.19 -4.71 -13.12
N TYR A 114 1.90 -5.56 -12.16
CA TYR A 114 2.20 -6.98 -12.22
C TYR A 114 1.15 -7.83 -11.48
N LYS A 115 1.11 -9.10 -11.84
CA LYS A 115 0.26 -10.09 -11.19
C LYS A 115 1.02 -11.39 -11.00
N PHE A 116 1.11 -11.83 -9.75
CA PHE A 116 1.48 -13.21 -9.41
C PHE A 116 0.24 -14.11 -9.51
N ASP A 117 0.45 -15.30 -10.05
CA ASP A 117 -0.54 -16.38 -10.11
C ASP A 117 0.12 -17.62 -9.51
N SER A 118 -0.29 -17.97 -8.29
CA SER A 118 0.28 -19.07 -7.53
C SER A 118 -0.12 -20.45 -8.09
N ASP A 119 -1.31 -20.56 -8.71
CA ASP A 119 -1.79 -21.80 -9.29
C ASP A 119 -0.99 -22.21 -10.52
N GLU A 120 -0.56 -21.21 -11.30
CA GLU A 120 0.23 -21.44 -12.51
C GLU A 120 1.73 -21.16 -12.31
N SER A 121 2.14 -20.78 -11.09
CA SER A 121 3.52 -20.39 -10.75
C SER A 121 4.05 -19.36 -11.74
N SER A 122 3.29 -18.30 -11.99
CA SER A 122 3.60 -17.32 -13.01
C SER A 122 3.51 -15.87 -12.52
N LEU A 123 4.35 -15.03 -13.12
CA LEU A 123 4.39 -13.59 -12.95
C LEU A 123 4.09 -12.93 -14.29
N SER A 124 3.03 -12.12 -14.34
CA SER A 124 2.62 -11.38 -15.54
C SER A 124 2.93 -9.90 -15.36
N PHE A 125 3.61 -9.30 -16.33
CA PHE A 125 3.88 -7.87 -16.47
C PHE A 125 4.27 -7.54 -17.91
N ALA A 126 4.17 -6.29 -18.32
CA ALA A 126 4.50 -5.84 -19.68
C ALA A 126 3.86 -6.71 -20.79
N ASP A 127 2.56 -7.07 -20.61
CA ASP A 127 1.77 -7.93 -21.52
C ASP A 127 2.37 -9.33 -21.78
N ARG A 128 3.24 -9.81 -20.90
CA ARG A 128 3.88 -11.11 -20.99
C ARG A 128 3.70 -11.89 -19.70
N LYS A 129 3.78 -13.22 -19.82
CA LYS A 129 3.71 -14.16 -18.73
C LYS A 129 5.02 -14.92 -18.62
N TYR A 130 5.61 -14.88 -17.44
CA TYR A 130 6.85 -15.54 -17.09
C TYR A 130 6.59 -16.59 -16.02
N LYS A 131 7.48 -17.58 -15.92
CA LYS A 131 7.41 -18.61 -14.88
C LYS A 131 8.38 -18.29 -13.75
N TYR A 132 7.94 -18.50 -12.53
CA TYR A 132 8.80 -18.55 -11.35
C TYR A 132 8.73 -19.94 -10.70
N THR A 133 9.69 -20.24 -9.86
CA THR A 133 9.80 -21.51 -9.13
C THR A 133 10.11 -21.25 -7.67
N ASP A 134 10.16 -22.30 -6.85
CA ASP A 134 10.60 -22.22 -5.46
C ASP A 134 12.06 -21.72 -5.33
N GLN A 135 12.83 -21.76 -6.42
CA GLN A 135 14.21 -21.28 -6.50
C GLN A 135 14.32 -19.82 -6.87
N THR A 136 13.22 -19.18 -7.31
CA THR A 136 13.22 -17.76 -7.62
C THR A 136 13.55 -16.97 -6.36
N PHE A 137 14.57 -16.12 -6.45
CA PHE A 137 15.05 -15.32 -5.35
C PHE A 137 14.25 -14.04 -5.23
N PHE A 138 13.62 -13.85 -4.06
CA PHE A 138 12.90 -12.62 -3.71
C PHE A 138 13.66 -11.84 -2.66
N SER A 139 13.83 -10.54 -2.87
CA SER A 139 14.57 -9.70 -1.92
C SER A 139 14.00 -8.28 -1.79
N SER A 140 14.29 -7.65 -0.65
CA SER A 140 14.02 -6.26 -0.34
C SER A 140 15.15 -5.71 0.50
N ASP A 141 15.67 -4.52 0.17
CA ASP A 141 16.79 -3.89 0.87
C ASP A 141 18.00 -4.84 1.07
N GLY A 142 18.32 -5.63 0.04
CA GLY A 142 19.41 -6.59 0.04
C GLY A 142 19.21 -7.82 0.95
N LYS A 143 17.99 -8.05 1.45
CA LYS A 143 17.67 -9.20 2.31
C LYS A 143 16.62 -10.09 1.63
N PRO A 144 16.74 -11.43 1.79
CA PRO A 144 15.69 -12.35 1.31
C PRO A 144 14.35 -12.06 1.97
N ILE A 145 13.27 -12.15 1.17
CA ILE A 145 11.88 -12.07 1.62
C ILE A 145 11.07 -13.24 1.05
N GLU A 146 9.87 -13.46 1.58
CA GLU A 146 8.91 -14.38 0.98
C GLU A 146 8.14 -13.68 -0.16
N MET A 147 7.77 -14.42 -1.20
CA MET A 147 6.95 -13.89 -2.32
C MET A 147 5.67 -13.21 -1.82
N LEU A 148 5.04 -13.75 -0.79
CA LEU A 148 3.82 -13.20 -0.20
C LEU A 148 4.01 -11.81 0.45
N GLU A 149 5.25 -11.43 0.77
CA GLU A 149 5.57 -10.10 1.31
C GLU A 149 5.60 -9.00 0.24
N ILE A 150 5.48 -9.38 -1.04
CA ILE A 150 5.33 -8.42 -2.13
C ILE A 150 3.88 -7.94 -2.20
N ASN A 151 3.70 -6.64 -2.12
CA ASN A 151 2.41 -5.98 -2.18
C ASN A 151 2.21 -5.25 -3.52
N LYS A 152 0.99 -5.15 -3.99
CA LYS A 152 0.63 -4.41 -5.21
C LYS A 152 1.05 -2.92 -5.20
N GLN A 153 1.50 -2.39 -4.07
CA GLN A 153 2.04 -1.04 -3.94
C GLN A 153 3.56 -0.98 -4.16
N ASP A 154 4.19 -2.15 -4.29
CA ASP A 154 5.64 -2.24 -4.47
C ASP A 154 6.00 -2.07 -5.95
N VAL A 155 7.21 -1.60 -6.18
CA VAL A 155 7.82 -1.53 -7.50
C VAL A 155 8.97 -2.53 -7.52
N LEU A 156 9.04 -3.30 -8.59
CA LEU A 156 9.94 -4.44 -8.70
C LEU A 156 11.00 -4.22 -9.77
N THR A 157 12.18 -4.79 -9.54
CA THR A 157 13.15 -5.13 -10.58
C THR A 157 13.12 -6.64 -10.76
N VAL A 158 12.83 -7.08 -11.97
CA VAL A 158 12.66 -8.51 -12.30
C VAL A 158 13.73 -8.92 -13.30
N ARG A 159 14.41 -10.04 -13.00
CA ARG A 159 15.49 -10.58 -13.85
C ARG A 159 15.26 -12.06 -14.15
N GLY A 160 15.68 -12.47 -15.33
CA GLY A 160 15.54 -13.86 -15.76
C GLY A 160 16.18 -14.14 -17.09
N THR A 161 15.99 -15.38 -17.59
CA THR A 161 16.37 -15.80 -18.94
C THR A 161 15.19 -16.46 -19.65
N GLY A 162 15.06 -16.25 -20.95
CA GLY A 162 13.91 -16.78 -21.70
C GLY A 162 12.57 -16.38 -21.09
N TYR A 163 11.79 -17.35 -20.62
CA TYR A 163 10.52 -17.14 -19.93
C TYR A 163 10.58 -17.43 -18.43
N ASN A 164 11.78 -17.65 -17.87
CA ASN A 164 11.96 -17.97 -16.46
C ASN A 164 12.43 -16.73 -15.69
N VAL A 165 11.78 -16.49 -14.54
CA VAL A 165 12.19 -15.48 -13.54
C VAL A 165 13.07 -16.15 -12.50
N TYR A 166 14.25 -15.63 -12.30
CA TYR A 166 15.17 -16.12 -11.27
C TYR A 166 15.35 -15.13 -10.11
N SER A 167 15.07 -13.85 -10.34
CA SER A 167 15.22 -12.81 -9.32
C SER A 167 14.09 -11.78 -9.40
N VAL A 168 13.53 -11.47 -8.25
CA VAL A 168 12.56 -10.40 -8.04
C VAL A 168 13.03 -9.56 -6.86
N VAL A 169 13.43 -8.34 -7.14
CA VAL A 169 13.90 -7.38 -6.13
C VAL A 169 12.83 -6.30 -5.94
N LYS A 170 12.40 -6.11 -4.71
CA LYS A 170 11.53 -4.99 -4.34
C LYS A 170 12.39 -3.72 -4.33
N SER A 171 12.43 -2.99 -5.46
CA SER A 171 13.25 -1.80 -5.65
C SER A 171 12.68 -0.56 -4.96
N ARG A 172 11.35 -0.51 -4.81
CA ARG A 172 10.65 0.47 -3.98
C ARG A 172 9.50 -0.23 -3.28
N GLY A 173 9.50 -0.22 -1.97
CA GLY A 173 8.58 -0.98 -1.16
C GLY A 173 7.34 -0.19 -0.74
N HIS A 174 6.64 -0.72 0.22
CA HIS A 174 5.48 -0.10 0.84
C HIS A 174 5.72 0.13 2.33
N GLY A 175 4.95 1.05 2.90
CA GLY A 175 4.91 1.28 4.33
C GLY A 175 3.48 1.57 4.80
N TYR A 176 3.33 2.10 5.99
CA TYR A 176 2.05 2.12 6.69
C TYR A 176 1.75 3.50 7.25
N ILE A 177 0.54 3.99 7.00
CA ILE A 177 0.01 5.20 7.62
C ILE A 177 -1.01 4.80 8.67
N ARG A 178 -0.73 5.11 9.93
CA ARG A 178 -1.65 4.99 11.04
C ARG A 178 -2.28 6.33 11.36
N LEU A 179 -3.57 6.35 11.67
CA LEU A 179 -4.28 7.58 12.04
C LEU A 179 -4.48 7.63 13.55
N SER A 180 -4.31 8.82 14.14
CA SER A 180 -4.66 9.11 15.55
C SER A 180 -5.50 10.36 15.66
N HIS A 181 -6.36 10.45 16.70
CA HIS A 181 -7.27 11.57 16.98
C HIS A 181 -8.23 11.95 15.85
N TYR A 182 -8.64 10.98 15.02
CA TYR A 182 -9.46 11.18 13.82
C TYR A 182 -10.92 10.74 13.96
N LYS A 183 -11.42 10.56 15.19
CA LYS A 183 -12.77 10.03 15.48
C LYS A 183 -13.91 10.78 14.78
N ASP A 184 -13.74 12.11 14.56
CA ASP A 184 -14.77 12.95 13.98
C ASP A 184 -14.94 12.69 12.47
N PHE A 185 -13.95 12.07 11.84
CA PHE A 185 -13.96 11.67 10.44
C PHE A 185 -14.45 10.23 10.19
N ILE A 186 -14.69 9.41 11.23
CA ILE A 186 -15.18 8.04 11.06
C ILE A 186 -16.53 8.05 10.32
N GLY A 187 -16.62 7.28 9.24
CA GLY A 187 -17.75 7.26 8.31
C GLY A 187 -17.69 8.31 7.19
N GLY A 188 -16.61 9.10 7.14
CA GLY A 188 -16.25 9.94 6.00
C GLY A 188 -15.28 9.23 5.06
N MET A 189 -14.50 10.00 4.31
CA MET A 189 -13.53 9.52 3.33
C MET A 189 -12.12 9.99 3.67
N ILE A 190 -11.12 9.19 3.34
CA ILE A 190 -9.71 9.55 3.33
C ILE A 190 -9.17 9.45 1.92
N GLU A 191 -8.44 10.47 1.49
CA GLU A 191 -7.69 10.50 0.24
C GLU A 191 -6.20 10.46 0.60
N VAL A 192 -5.44 9.60 -0.04
CA VAL A 192 -3.98 9.50 0.10
C VAL A 192 -3.35 9.67 -1.27
N GLY A 193 -2.67 10.78 -1.47
CA GLY A 193 -2.19 11.17 -2.80
C GLY A 193 -3.34 11.35 -3.78
N ASP A 194 -3.07 11.10 -5.07
CA ASP A 194 -4.04 11.36 -6.15
C ASP A 194 -4.87 10.12 -6.54
N SER A 195 -4.53 8.94 -6.00
CA SER A 195 -5.07 7.66 -6.50
C SER A 195 -5.80 6.81 -5.48
N MET A 196 -5.65 7.07 -4.18
CA MET A 196 -6.25 6.22 -3.16
C MET A 196 -7.34 6.97 -2.40
N ILE A 197 -8.58 6.47 -2.48
CA ILE A 197 -9.74 6.99 -1.73
C ILE A 197 -10.38 5.82 -0.97
N LEU A 198 -10.47 5.93 0.36
CA LEU A 198 -11.00 4.88 1.22
C LEU A 198 -12.03 5.43 2.22
N PRO A 199 -13.03 4.63 2.65
CA PRO A 199 -13.90 5.01 3.76
C PRO A 199 -13.12 5.00 5.08
N VAL A 200 -13.30 6.04 5.90
CA VAL A 200 -12.66 6.13 7.21
C VAL A 200 -13.33 5.20 8.20
N THR A 201 -12.57 4.24 8.72
CA THR A 201 -13.02 3.26 9.72
C THR A 201 -12.24 3.39 11.03
N LYS A 202 -12.69 2.68 12.07
CA LYS A 202 -11.96 2.63 13.35
C LYS A 202 -10.65 1.83 13.20
N ASN A 203 -9.63 2.21 13.95
CA ASN A 203 -8.32 1.54 14.00
C ASN A 203 -7.70 1.35 12.61
N MET A 204 -7.80 2.36 11.74
CA MET A 204 -7.36 2.27 10.37
C MET A 204 -5.83 2.25 10.27
N LEU A 205 -5.30 1.33 9.48
CA LEU A 205 -3.91 1.24 9.07
C LEU A 205 -3.89 1.13 7.54
N ILE A 206 -3.22 2.07 6.86
CA ILE A 206 -3.25 2.19 5.41
C ILE A 206 -1.90 1.78 4.85
N THR A 207 -1.89 0.77 4.00
CA THR A 207 -0.70 0.34 3.25
C THR A 207 -0.58 1.16 1.98
N VAL A 208 0.55 1.84 1.79
CA VAL A 208 0.85 2.66 0.61
C VAL A 208 2.29 2.43 0.16
N GLY A 209 2.59 2.66 -1.10
CA GLY A 209 3.97 2.64 -1.60
C GLY A 209 4.86 3.65 -0.88
N GLU A 210 6.16 3.44 -0.93
CA GLU A 210 7.13 4.41 -0.43
C GLU A 210 7.02 5.73 -1.20
N GLY A 211 6.98 6.85 -0.48
CA GLY A 211 6.82 8.17 -1.10
C GLY A 211 6.29 9.23 -0.16
N SER A 212 6.07 10.43 -0.72
CA SER A 212 5.48 11.56 0.00
C SER A 212 4.05 11.81 -0.47
N TYR A 213 3.13 11.90 0.49
CA TYR A 213 1.70 11.98 0.22
C TYR A 213 1.07 13.16 0.92
N LYS A 214 0.11 13.77 0.25
CA LYS A 214 -0.90 14.63 0.87
C LYS A 214 -2.07 13.73 1.28
N VAL A 215 -2.44 13.77 2.56
CA VAL A 215 -3.55 13.00 3.13
C VAL A 215 -4.67 13.97 3.49
N ILE A 216 -5.87 13.68 3.00
CA ILE A 216 -7.08 14.48 3.25
C ILE A 216 -8.12 13.59 3.90
N LEU A 217 -8.50 13.92 5.13
CA LEU A 217 -9.69 13.38 5.78
C LEU A 217 -10.87 14.30 5.49
N SER A 218 -11.99 13.74 5.05
CA SER A 218 -13.20 14.52 4.78
C SER A 218 -14.45 13.82 5.30
N LYS A 219 -15.36 14.61 5.87
CA LYS A 219 -16.69 14.15 6.29
C LYS A 219 -17.65 15.32 6.32
N ASN A 220 -18.78 15.20 5.64
CA ASN A 220 -19.76 16.28 5.49
C ASN A 220 -19.08 17.55 4.93
N HIS A 221 -19.06 18.64 5.70
CA HIS A 221 -18.45 19.92 5.35
C HIS A 221 -17.08 20.15 6.01
N SER A 222 -16.53 19.12 6.63
CA SER A 222 -15.28 19.15 7.37
C SER A 222 -14.17 18.44 6.63
N ALA A 223 -12.98 19.03 6.59
CA ALA A 223 -11.80 18.41 6.02
C ALA A 223 -10.56 18.73 6.87
N ALA A 224 -9.65 17.79 6.98
CA ALA A 224 -8.32 17.97 7.57
C ALA A 224 -7.25 17.47 6.61
N VAL A 225 -6.15 18.21 6.51
CA VAL A 225 -5.07 17.93 5.55
C VAL A 225 -3.76 17.79 6.29
N LYS A 226 -3.02 16.73 6.01
CA LYS A 226 -1.66 16.48 6.50
C LYS A 226 -0.79 16.01 5.34
N ASN A 227 0.51 16.28 5.45
CA ASN A 227 1.52 15.70 4.57
C ASN A 227 2.30 14.64 5.33
N VAL A 228 2.71 13.58 4.63
CA VAL A 228 3.44 12.46 5.22
C VAL A 228 4.47 11.93 4.22
N THR A 229 5.62 11.48 4.73
CA THR A 229 6.58 10.67 3.97
C THR A 229 6.57 9.26 4.55
N VAL A 230 6.39 8.29 3.68
CA VAL A 230 6.34 6.86 4.01
C VAL A 230 7.59 6.19 3.45
N HIS A 231 8.24 5.38 4.26
CA HIS A 231 9.41 4.58 3.89
C HIS A 231 9.08 3.09 3.92
N ASN A 232 9.86 2.31 3.15
CA ASN A 232 9.69 0.86 3.09
C ASN A 232 9.64 0.24 4.49
N ASP A 233 8.65 -0.64 4.73
CA ASP A 233 8.41 -1.37 5.97
C ASP A 233 8.29 -0.50 7.24
N LYS A 234 8.09 0.83 7.10
CA LYS A 234 7.94 1.75 8.25
C LYS A 234 6.50 2.17 8.45
N GLU A 235 6.10 2.28 9.71
CA GLU A 235 4.83 2.85 10.14
C GLU A 235 5.03 4.30 10.54
N VAL A 236 4.21 5.19 9.99
CA VAL A 236 4.12 6.60 10.38
C VAL A 236 2.74 6.91 10.92
N THR A 237 2.67 7.63 12.03
CA THR A 237 1.40 8.03 12.62
C THR A 237 1.06 9.47 12.22
N LEU A 238 -0.11 9.67 11.60
CA LEU A 238 -0.71 10.97 11.36
C LEU A 238 -1.64 11.34 12.49
N ASP A 239 -1.27 12.35 13.25
CA ASP A 239 -2.05 12.87 14.36
C ASP A 239 -2.93 14.04 13.93
N PHE A 240 -4.23 13.93 14.20
CA PHE A 240 -5.25 14.94 13.92
C PHE A 240 -5.78 15.62 15.19
N SER A 241 -5.00 15.61 16.29
CA SER A 241 -5.38 16.25 17.56
C SER A 241 -5.51 17.78 17.46
N ASP A 242 -4.85 18.39 16.48
CA ASP A 242 -4.92 19.82 16.16
C ASP A 242 -6.15 20.20 15.31
N TYR A 243 -6.93 19.20 14.87
CA TYR A 243 -8.14 19.46 14.11
C TYR A 243 -9.27 19.95 15.02
N GLU A 244 -9.81 21.13 14.72
CA GLU A 244 -11.04 21.65 15.31
C GLU A 244 -12.18 21.47 14.31
N PRO A 245 -13.21 20.64 14.62
CA PRO A 245 -14.38 20.49 13.77
C PRO A 245 -15.04 21.83 13.48
N ALA A 246 -15.44 22.08 12.24
CA ALA A 246 -16.20 23.28 11.87
C ALA A 246 -17.50 23.37 12.68
N ASP A 247 -18.10 22.22 13.02
CA ASP A 247 -19.28 22.09 13.88
C ASP A 247 -19.06 22.54 15.32
N SER A 248 -17.80 22.69 15.79
CA SER A 248 -17.50 23.28 17.10
C SER A 248 -17.64 24.80 17.11
N LYS A 249 -17.59 25.44 15.94
CA LYS A 249 -17.81 26.87 15.79
C LYS A 249 -19.30 27.11 15.54
N VAL A 250 -19.94 27.81 16.46
CA VAL A 250 -21.36 28.11 16.38
C VAL A 250 -21.52 29.61 16.11
N GLY A 251 -22.29 29.95 15.08
CA GLY A 251 -22.74 31.30 14.81
C GLY A 251 -24.17 31.50 15.33
N VAL A 252 -24.43 32.68 15.90
CA VAL A 252 -25.76 33.08 16.35
C VAL A 252 -26.40 33.95 15.27
N ILE A 253 -27.43 33.44 14.60
CA ILE A 253 -28.09 34.08 13.47
C ILE A 253 -29.39 34.71 13.92
N THR A 254 -29.55 35.99 13.67
CA THR A 254 -30.79 36.73 13.86
C THR A 254 -31.49 36.91 12.52
N PHE A 255 -32.72 36.41 12.39
CA PHE A 255 -33.52 36.64 11.18
C PHE A 255 -34.49 37.83 11.37
N ASP A 256 -34.38 38.81 10.50
CA ASP A 256 -35.32 39.92 10.36
C ASP A 256 -36.13 39.67 9.09
N ILE A 257 -37.33 39.06 9.28
CA ILE A 257 -38.18 38.64 8.15
C ILE A 257 -39.44 39.49 8.12
N LYS A 258 -39.74 40.07 6.95
CA LYS A 258 -40.97 40.88 6.70
C LYS A 258 -41.76 40.26 5.56
N PRO A 259 -43.12 40.19 5.73
CA PRO A 259 -43.85 40.56 6.94
C PRO A 259 -43.63 39.53 8.08
N ALA A 260 -43.90 39.97 9.30
CA ALA A 260 -43.75 39.11 10.46
C ALA A 260 -44.80 37.98 10.43
N GLY A 261 -44.38 36.79 10.85
CA GLY A 261 -45.25 35.58 10.88
C GLY A 261 -45.06 34.66 9.68
N ALA A 262 -44.12 34.94 8.80
CA ALA A 262 -43.72 33.97 7.75
C ALA A 262 -43.10 32.69 8.36
N ASP A 263 -43.26 31.57 7.64
CA ASP A 263 -42.64 30.30 8.03
C ASP A 263 -41.23 30.22 7.51
N LEU A 264 -40.26 29.98 8.43
CA LEU A 264 -38.85 29.76 8.11
C LEU A 264 -38.54 28.27 8.18
N THR A 265 -37.90 27.74 7.15
CA THR A 265 -37.28 26.42 7.16
C THR A 265 -35.77 26.52 6.84
N ILE A 266 -34.97 25.75 7.61
CA ILE A 266 -33.52 25.61 7.40
C ILE A 266 -33.24 24.13 7.11
N ASN A 267 -32.62 23.83 5.97
CA ASN A 267 -32.42 22.46 5.48
C ASN A 267 -33.70 21.63 5.52
N GLY A 268 -34.84 22.24 5.16
CA GLY A 268 -36.16 21.57 5.12
C GLY A 268 -36.83 21.42 6.50
N THR A 269 -36.18 21.78 7.61
CA THR A 269 -36.74 21.72 8.97
C THR A 269 -37.33 23.08 9.36
N ALA A 270 -38.60 23.11 9.81
CA ALA A 270 -39.24 24.34 10.29
C ALA A 270 -38.59 24.84 11.59
N VAL A 271 -38.22 26.13 11.64
CA VAL A 271 -37.51 26.76 12.72
C VAL A 271 -38.16 28.06 13.14
N SER A 272 -38.27 28.28 14.46
CA SER A 272 -38.76 29.56 14.98
C SER A 272 -37.64 30.59 15.01
N TYR A 273 -37.81 31.73 14.34
CA TYR A 273 -36.87 32.84 14.29
C TYR A 273 -37.18 34.00 15.26
N ARG A 274 -38.13 33.77 16.19
CA ARG A 274 -38.45 34.77 17.23
C ARG A 274 -37.31 35.09 18.19
N ARG A 275 -36.29 34.24 18.22
CA ARG A 275 -35.05 34.40 18.96
C ARG A 275 -33.87 34.06 18.01
N PRO A 276 -32.69 34.62 18.26
CA PRO A 276 -31.51 34.22 17.52
C PRO A 276 -31.30 32.71 17.55
N ILE A 277 -30.92 32.13 16.40
CA ILE A 277 -30.73 30.70 16.20
C ILE A 277 -29.25 30.38 16.19
N ALA A 278 -28.82 29.43 17.04
CA ALA A 278 -27.47 28.93 17.01
C ALA A 278 -27.34 27.88 15.91
N LEU A 279 -26.48 28.12 14.92
CA LEU A 279 -26.15 27.20 13.83
C LEU A 279 -24.66 26.95 13.84
N ALA A 280 -24.24 25.71 13.61
CA ALA A 280 -22.84 25.41 13.34
C ALA A 280 -22.34 26.19 12.10
N TYR A 281 -21.03 26.44 12.00
CA TYR A 281 -20.46 27.03 10.79
C TYR A 281 -20.72 26.10 9.61
N GLY A 282 -21.10 26.68 8.46
CA GLY A 282 -21.42 25.93 7.25
C GLY A 282 -22.54 26.56 6.42
N VAL A 283 -22.90 25.89 5.32
CA VAL A 283 -23.88 26.37 4.34
C VAL A 283 -25.22 25.69 4.57
N TYR A 284 -26.28 26.50 4.67
CA TYR A 284 -27.65 26.07 4.94
C TYR A 284 -28.59 26.50 3.82
N GLN A 285 -29.52 25.64 3.44
CA GLN A 285 -30.62 26.01 2.58
C GLN A 285 -31.70 26.68 3.41
N VAL A 286 -32.04 27.92 3.06
CA VAL A 286 -33.07 28.72 3.74
C VAL A 286 -34.27 28.90 2.82
N LYS A 287 -35.47 28.59 3.34
CA LYS A 287 -36.72 28.88 2.66
C LYS A 287 -37.62 29.64 3.60
N VAL A 288 -38.21 30.76 3.11
CA VAL A 288 -39.20 31.55 3.82
C VAL A 288 -40.46 31.63 2.99
N ALA A 289 -41.58 31.24 3.59
CA ALA A 289 -42.89 31.21 2.91
C ALA A 289 -43.98 31.87 3.76
N MET A 290 -44.91 32.55 3.09
CA MET A 290 -46.10 33.12 3.69
C MET A 290 -47.23 33.18 2.65
N THR A 291 -48.43 32.86 3.06
CA THR A 291 -49.61 32.93 2.18
C THR A 291 -49.81 34.33 1.62
N GLY A 292 -49.91 34.45 0.29
CA GLY A 292 -50.05 35.71 -0.43
C GLY A 292 -48.72 36.41 -0.75
N TYR A 293 -47.57 35.73 -0.51
CA TYR A 293 -46.24 36.20 -0.81
C TYR A 293 -45.43 35.21 -1.60
N THR A 294 -44.57 35.70 -2.49
CA THR A 294 -43.64 34.86 -3.23
C THR A 294 -42.64 34.22 -2.25
N THR A 295 -42.55 32.89 -2.33
CA THR A 295 -41.61 32.11 -1.49
C THR A 295 -40.18 32.51 -1.78
N TYR A 296 -39.42 32.87 -0.76
CA TYR A 296 -37.98 33.08 -0.84
C TYR A 296 -37.23 31.75 -0.61
N THR A 297 -36.24 31.46 -1.45
CA THR A 297 -35.27 30.38 -1.26
C THR A 297 -33.88 30.93 -1.50
N GLY A 298 -32.94 30.59 -0.61
CA GLY A 298 -31.55 31.06 -0.70
C GLY A 298 -30.61 30.17 0.12
N THR A 299 -29.33 30.43 0.04
CA THR A 299 -28.29 29.83 0.86
C THR A 299 -27.83 30.81 1.92
N LEU A 300 -27.62 30.33 3.13
CA LEU A 300 -27.02 31.04 4.26
C LEU A 300 -25.66 30.41 4.55
N ASP A 301 -24.61 31.15 4.42
CA ASP A 301 -23.28 30.77 4.87
C ASP A 301 -23.03 31.33 6.28
N VAL A 302 -22.75 30.43 7.24
CA VAL A 302 -22.48 30.77 8.62
C VAL A 302 -20.99 30.65 8.86
N GLU A 303 -20.28 31.77 8.78
CA GLU A 303 -18.82 31.87 8.97
C GLU A 303 -18.44 32.75 10.17
N GLU A 304 -19.40 33.48 10.74
CA GLU A 304 -19.17 34.44 11.81
C GLU A 304 -19.91 34.05 13.10
N LYS A 305 -19.36 34.48 14.26
CA LYS A 305 -19.95 34.22 15.58
C LYS A 305 -21.36 34.81 15.76
N ALA A 306 -21.70 35.88 15.03
CA ALA A 306 -23.01 36.48 15.03
C ALA A 306 -23.26 37.21 13.71
N SER A 307 -24.43 37.02 13.12
CA SER A 307 -24.87 37.73 11.91
C SER A 307 -26.37 37.94 11.91
N THR A 308 -26.83 38.93 11.09
CA THR A 308 -28.26 39.21 10.89
C THR A 308 -28.63 39.02 9.43
N VAL A 309 -29.59 38.19 9.18
CA VAL A 309 -30.15 37.92 7.83
C VAL A 309 -31.48 38.61 7.69
N ARG A 310 -31.57 39.54 6.70
CA ARG A 310 -32.81 40.25 6.38
C ARG A 310 -33.45 39.65 5.15
N ILE A 311 -34.77 39.35 5.24
CA ILE A 311 -35.55 38.80 4.14
C ILE A 311 -36.87 39.56 4.08
N ASP A 312 -37.09 40.33 3.01
CA ASP A 312 -38.35 41.02 2.74
C ASP A 312 -39.07 40.20 1.63
N LEU A 313 -40.21 39.60 1.99
CA LEU A 313 -41.03 38.84 1.01
C LEU A 313 -41.84 39.84 0.13
N VAL A 314 -41.97 39.46 -1.15
CA VAL A 314 -42.73 40.23 -2.13
C VAL A 314 -44.17 39.71 -2.20
N GLU A 315 -45.18 40.59 -2.08
CA GLU A 315 -46.57 40.25 -2.25
C GLU A 315 -46.85 39.69 -3.64
N GLU A 316 -47.58 38.56 -3.72
CA GLU A 316 -48.09 38.02 -4.98
C GLU A 316 -49.21 38.93 -5.50
N LYS A 317 -48.95 39.64 -6.60
CA LYS A 317 -50.05 40.34 -7.33
C LYS A 317 -50.96 39.27 -7.92
N ALA A 318 -52.25 39.30 -7.52
CA ALA A 318 -53.26 38.41 -8.07
C ALA A 318 -53.41 38.66 -9.56
N ASP A 319 -52.81 37.86 -10.38
CA ASP A 319 -53.04 37.82 -11.83
C ASP A 319 -54.21 36.87 -12.11
N THR A 320 -55.41 37.45 -12.38
CA THR A 320 -56.62 36.74 -12.81
C THR A 320 -56.47 36.37 -14.26
N THR A 321 -55.89 35.19 -14.52
CA THR A 321 -56.11 34.46 -15.78
C THR A 321 -56.04 32.96 -15.52
N LYS A 322 -57.29 32.40 -15.46
CA LYS A 322 -57.51 30.96 -15.60
C LYS A 322 -57.05 30.51 -16.98
N THR A 323 -56.16 29.58 -17.07
CA THR A 323 -56.09 28.69 -18.23
C THR A 323 -55.76 27.30 -17.75
N THR A 324 -56.75 26.44 -17.89
CA THR A 324 -56.73 25.02 -17.73
C THR A 324 -55.86 24.39 -18.81
N ALA A 325 -54.82 23.66 -18.44
CA ALA A 325 -54.17 22.75 -19.36
C ALA A 325 -53.91 21.41 -18.64
N LYS A 326 -54.45 20.38 -19.25
CA LYS A 326 -54.47 18.95 -18.97
C LYS A 326 -53.03 18.36 -18.94
N PRO A 327 -52.70 17.40 -18.07
CA PRO A 327 -51.42 16.76 -18.09
C PRO A 327 -51.29 15.76 -19.24
N SER A 328 -50.29 15.96 -20.07
CA SER A 328 -49.85 14.97 -21.06
C SER A 328 -48.64 14.22 -20.49
N SER A 329 -48.84 12.93 -20.33
CA SER A 329 -47.77 11.98 -20.00
C SER A 329 -46.90 11.76 -21.23
N THR A 330 -45.62 12.08 -21.12
CA THR A 330 -44.61 11.60 -22.08
C THR A 330 -43.43 11.03 -21.30
N SER A 331 -43.33 9.73 -21.35
CA SER A 331 -42.16 8.99 -20.90
C SER A 331 -41.02 9.23 -21.89
N SER A 332 -39.98 9.87 -21.47
CA SER A 332 -38.69 9.86 -22.17
C SER A 332 -37.71 8.94 -21.45
N LYS A 333 -37.38 7.86 -22.14
CA LYS A 333 -36.20 7.03 -21.83
C LYS A 333 -34.96 7.90 -21.93
N THR A 334 -34.23 8.04 -20.84
CA THR A 334 -32.87 8.54 -20.86
C THR A 334 -31.96 7.34 -20.83
N SER A 335 -31.20 7.18 -21.89
CA SER A 335 -30.07 6.28 -22.00
C SER A 335 -29.01 6.69 -20.97
N THR A 336 -28.68 5.76 -20.10
CA THR A 336 -27.55 5.84 -19.21
C THR A 336 -26.28 5.67 -20.02
N ASP A 337 -25.48 6.72 -20.06
CA ASP A 337 -24.09 6.64 -20.48
C ASP A 337 -23.30 6.08 -19.29
N ASP A 338 -22.78 4.87 -19.46
CA ASP A 338 -21.94 4.19 -18.50
C ASP A 338 -20.56 4.89 -18.48
N THR A 339 -20.35 5.75 -17.49
CA THR A 339 -19.00 6.10 -17.09
C THR A 339 -18.57 5.07 -16.06
N ASP A 340 -17.80 4.09 -16.53
CA ASP A 340 -17.20 3.02 -15.75
C ASP A 340 -16.24 3.60 -14.70
N SER A 341 -16.76 3.88 -13.53
CA SER A 341 -15.99 4.05 -12.29
C SER A 341 -15.98 2.68 -11.60
N THR A 342 -15.01 1.84 -11.96
CA THR A 342 -14.86 0.49 -11.42
C THR A 342 -14.45 0.51 -9.96
N THR A 343 -15.38 0.81 -9.07
CA THR A 343 -15.31 0.29 -7.71
C THR A 343 -15.76 -1.17 -7.79
N ARG A 344 -14.82 -2.10 -8.05
CA ARG A 344 -15.09 -3.54 -8.00
C ARG A 344 -15.57 -3.86 -6.59
N THR A 345 -16.87 -4.06 -6.44
CA THR A 345 -17.46 -4.61 -5.21
C THR A 345 -16.88 -6.01 -5.05
N LYS A 346 -15.99 -6.20 -4.05
CA LYS A 346 -15.41 -7.52 -3.76
C LYS A 346 -16.53 -8.49 -3.44
N LYS A 347 -16.48 -9.71 -4.01
CA LYS A 347 -17.46 -10.75 -3.75
C LYS A 347 -17.27 -11.25 -2.32
N MET A 348 -18.28 -11.10 -1.47
CA MET A 348 -18.29 -11.64 -0.12
C MET A 348 -19.00 -13.00 -0.13
N ASP A 349 -18.42 -13.97 0.57
CA ASP A 349 -19.02 -15.25 0.86
C ASP A 349 -19.43 -15.25 2.34
N SER A 350 -20.73 -15.09 2.60
CA SER A 350 -21.27 -14.98 3.96
C SER A 350 -21.33 -16.33 4.71
N ASP A 351 -21.22 -17.45 4.00
CA ASP A 351 -21.36 -18.78 4.55
C ASP A 351 -20.03 -19.35 5.03
N HIS A 352 -18.91 -18.75 4.57
CA HIS A 352 -17.55 -19.18 4.92
C HIS A 352 -16.74 -18.06 5.55
N THR A 353 -15.64 -18.45 6.18
CA THR A 353 -14.80 -17.56 6.98
C THR A 353 -13.33 -17.63 6.60
N ILE A 354 -12.62 -16.55 6.93
CA ILE A 354 -11.16 -16.51 6.96
C ILE A 354 -10.73 -16.45 8.42
N THR A 355 -9.84 -17.35 8.81
CA THR A 355 -9.21 -17.36 10.13
C THR A 355 -7.73 -17.06 10.01
N VAL A 356 -7.25 -16.03 10.72
CA VAL A 356 -5.82 -15.75 10.90
C VAL A 356 -5.42 -16.25 12.29
N SER A 357 -4.55 -17.27 12.37
CA SER A 357 -4.23 -17.98 13.60
C SER A 357 -2.92 -17.54 14.27
N ALA A 358 -1.97 -17.02 13.51
CA ALA A 358 -0.65 -16.57 13.98
C ALA A 358 -0.12 -15.40 13.15
N PRO A 359 0.79 -14.55 13.71
CA PRO A 359 1.34 -14.61 15.07
C PRO A 359 0.35 -14.15 16.13
N GLU A 360 0.35 -14.79 17.29
CA GLU A 360 -0.61 -14.53 18.38
C GLU A 360 -0.50 -13.10 18.92
N GLY A 361 -1.66 -12.46 19.11
CA GLY A 361 -1.77 -11.10 19.63
C GLY A 361 -1.42 -10.00 18.61
N ALA A 362 -1.19 -10.34 17.35
CA ALA A 362 -1.05 -9.34 16.29
C ALA A 362 -2.42 -8.75 15.91
N GLU A 363 -2.46 -7.45 15.67
CA GLU A 363 -3.59 -6.78 15.01
C GLU A 363 -3.66 -7.27 13.56
N VAL A 364 -4.84 -7.71 13.13
CA VAL A 364 -5.10 -8.21 11.78
C VAL A 364 -5.92 -7.20 11.00
N TYR A 365 -5.43 -6.83 9.83
CA TYR A 365 -6.12 -5.97 8.88
C TYR A 365 -6.32 -6.72 7.58
N LEU A 366 -7.50 -6.60 6.97
CA LEU A 366 -7.80 -7.04 5.61
C LEU A 366 -8.06 -5.81 4.76
N ASP A 367 -7.22 -5.56 3.75
CA ASP A 367 -7.32 -4.39 2.87
C ASP A 367 -7.49 -3.08 3.64
N ASN A 368 -6.61 -2.83 4.61
CA ASN A 368 -6.58 -1.66 5.49
C ASN A 368 -7.70 -1.60 6.55
N VAL A 369 -8.61 -2.58 6.60
CA VAL A 369 -9.72 -2.63 7.57
C VAL A 369 -9.39 -3.58 8.71
N TYR A 370 -9.40 -3.06 9.94
CA TYR A 370 -9.15 -3.84 11.16
C TYR A 370 -10.19 -4.96 11.35
N LYS A 371 -9.72 -6.19 11.62
CA LYS A 371 -10.53 -7.40 11.82
C LYS A 371 -10.51 -7.94 13.24
N GLY A 372 -9.44 -7.71 14.00
CA GLY A 372 -9.28 -8.20 15.36
C GLY A 372 -7.82 -8.47 15.73
N LEU A 373 -7.62 -9.14 16.88
CA LEU A 373 -6.31 -9.66 17.29
C LEU A 373 -6.24 -11.15 16.93
N ALA A 374 -5.13 -11.60 16.36
CA ALA A 374 -4.91 -13.03 16.07
C ALA A 374 -4.83 -13.85 17.38
N PRO A 375 -5.48 -15.02 17.48
CA PRO A 375 -6.31 -15.64 16.45
C PRO A 375 -7.68 -14.93 16.30
N CYS A 376 -8.06 -14.56 15.06
CA CYS A 376 -9.36 -13.97 14.77
C CYS A 376 -9.97 -14.57 13.50
N THR A 377 -11.31 -14.52 13.44
CA THR A 377 -12.10 -15.04 12.32
C THR A 377 -13.06 -13.99 11.82
N PHE A 378 -13.19 -13.86 10.50
CA PHE A 378 -14.08 -12.90 9.85
C PHE A 378 -14.63 -13.47 8.53
N THR A 379 -15.67 -12.85 7.99
CA THR A 379 -16.34 -13.28 6.74
C THR A 379 -15.37 -13.37 5.59
N LYS A 380 -15.47 -14.43 4.79
CA LYS A 380 -14.64 -14.69 3.61
C LYS A 380 -14.89 -13.63 2.54
N VAL A 381 -13.81 -13.06 2.03
CA VAL A 381 -13.80 -12.12 0.90
C VAL A 381 -12.96 -12.74 -0.20
N ILE A 382 -13.58 -12.98 -1.35
CA ILE A 382 -12.99 -13.71 -2.47
C ILE A 382 -12.08 -12.80 -3.30
N GLY A 383 -11.01 -13.37 -3.85
CA GLY A 383 -10.03 -12.72 -4.72
C GLY A 383 -8.76 -12.31 -4.00
N SER A 384 -7.94 -11.51 -4.68
CA SER A 384 -6.66 -11.05 -4.14
C SER A 384 -6.88 -10.04 -3.01
N GLN A 385 -6.29 -10.31 -1.85
CA GLN A 385 -6.43 -9.56 -0.61
C GLN A 385 -5.07 -9.24 -0.04
N THR A 386 -4.97 -8.15 0.73
CA THR A 386 -3.79 -7.85 1.54
C THR A 386 -4.12 -8.09 3.02
N ILE A 387 -3.43 -9.02 3.66
CA ILE A 387 -3.47 -9.21 5.11
C ILE A 387 -2.27 -8.49 5.71
N THR A 388 -2.53 -7.47 6.53
CA THR A 388 -1.48 -6.75 7.25
C THR A 388 -1.52 -7.15 8.72
N LEU A 389 -0.36 -7.51 9.27
CA LEU A 389 -0.17 -7.92 10.65
C LEU A 389 0.69 -6.88 11.38
N ARG A 390 0.18 -6.37 12.49
CA ARG A 390 0.83 -5.35 13.30
C ARG A 390 0.86 -5.76 14.76
N LYS A 391 1.99 -5.55 15.42
CA LYS A 391 2.13 -5.73 16.86
C LYS A 391 3.09 -4.67 17.40
N ASP A 392 2.74 -4.04 18.53
CA ASP A 392 3.59 -3.01 19.12
C ASP A 392 4.98 -3.57 19.48
N GLY A 393 6.03 -2.86 19.09
CA GLY A 393 7.43 -3.29 19.26
C GLY A 393 7.95 -4.22 18.17
N TYR A 394 7.13 -4.57 17.17
CA TYR A 394 7.50 -5.45 16.06
C TYR A 394 7.36 -4.74 14.72
N THR A 395 8.07 -5.23 13.70
CA THR A 395 7.93 -4.75 12.33
C THR A 395 6.58 -5.17 11.78
N THR A 396 5.82 -4.22 11.26
CA THR A 396 4.54 -4.48 10.58
C THR A 396 4.83 -5.16 9.24
N LYS A 397 4.08 -6.21 8.90
CA LYS A 397 4.20 -6.93 7.62
C LYS A 397 2.87 -7.03 6.91
N SER A 398 2.91 -6.92 5.59
CA SER A 398 1.77 -7.18 4.69
C SER A 398 2.05 -8.40 3.84
N TYR A 399 0.99 -9.19 3.64
CA TYR A 399 1.02 -10.41 2.83
C TYR A 399 -0.09 -10.34 1.79
N SER A 400 0.27 -10.56 0.53
CA SER A 400 -0.69 -10.69 -0.56
C SER A 400 -1.15 -12.15 -0.64
N VAL A 401 -2.47 -12.37 -0.52
CA VAL A 401 -3.07 -13.70 -0.53
C VAL A 401 -4.22 -13.75 -1.52
N ASP A 402 -4.36 -14.87 -2.23
CA ASP A 402 -5.51 -15.13 -3.08
C ASP A 402 -6.50 -16.04 -2.34
N VAL A 403 -7.76 -15.60 -2.26
CA VAL A 403 -8.85 -16.34 -1.61
C VAL A 403 -9.77 -16.89 -2.70
N LEU A 404 -9.81 -18.22 -2.80
CA LEU A 404 -10.57 -18.93 -3.82
C LEU A 404 -12.08 -18.91 -3.56
N ASP A 405 -12.85 -19.00 -4.64
CA ASP A 405 -14.32 -19.18 -4.62
C ASP A 405 -14.64 -20.70 -4.63
N ASP A 406 -14.43 -21.36 -3.49
CA ASP A 406 -14.38 -22.83 -3.39
C ASP A 406 -15.29 -23.43 -2.30
N ASP A 407 -16.26 -22.70 -1.78
CA ASP A 407 -17.18 -23.13 -0.72
C ASP A 407 -16.44 -23.77 0.50
N GLN A 408 -15.27 -23.23 0.89
CA GLN A 408 -14.50 -23.68 2.05
C GLN A 408 -14.05 -22.52 2.94
N ASP A 409 -13.89 -22.81 4.23
CA ASP A 409 -13.21 -21.90 5.15
C ASP A 409 -11.72 -21.84 4.85
N VAL A 410 -11.13 -20.67 4.98
CA VAL A 410 -9.69 -20.43 4.74
C VAL A 410 -8.98 -20.16 6.06
N LYS A 411 -7.81 -20.75 6.24
CA LYS A 411 -6.97 -20.52 7.42
C LYS A 411 -5.57 -20.12 7.03
N PHE A 412 -5.16 -18.94 7.51
CA PHE A 412 -3.80 -18.44 7.37
C PHE A 412 -3.04 -18.52 8.69
N SER A 413 -1.75 -18.84 8.60
CA SER A 413 -0.80 -18.81 9.69
C SER A 413 0.51 -18.26 9.13
N PHE A 414 0.91 -17.10 9.61
CA PHE A 414 2.10 -16.39 9.15
C PHE A 414 3.26 -16.61 10.12
N SER A 415 4.47 -16.34 9.67
CA SER A 415 5.67 -16.34 10.49
C SER A 415 5.62 -15.22 11.57
N ASP A 416 6.42 -15.38 12.62
CA ASP A 416 6.53 -14.36 13.66
C ASP A 416 7.09 -13.05 13.10
N LEU A 417 6.57 -11.94 13.62
CA LEU A 417 7.04 -10.60 13.25
C LEU A 417 8.43 -10.35 13.86
N GLY A 418 9.32 -9.75 13.08
CA GLY A 418 10.62 -9.29 13.56
C GLY A 418 10.48 -8.18 14.61
N VAL A 419 11.36 -8.15 15.61
CA VAL A 419 11.42 -7.06 16.59
C VAL A 419 11.91 -5.79 15.87
N LYS A 420 11.28 -4.63 16.12
CA LYS A 420 11.78 -3.34 15.63
C LYS A 420 13.15 -3.05 16.25
N GLU A 421 14.16 -2.81 15.43
CA GLU A 421 15.41 -2.26 15.89
C GLU A 421 15.15 -0.82 16.38
N GLU A 422 15.45 -0.54 17.65
CA GLU A 422 15.42 0.80 18.21
C GLU A 422 16.55 1.62 17.57
N THR A 423 16.24 2.39 16.53
CA THR A 423 17.15 3.42 16.04
C THR A 423 17.25 4.47 17.15
N ALA A 424 18.41 4.51 17.83
CA ALA A 424 18.73 5.56 18.78
C ALA A 424 18.58 6.92 18.07
N GLU A 425 17.52 7.67 18.40
CA GLU A 425 17.41 9.08 18.03
C GLU A 425 18.64 9.80 18.61
N THR A 426 19.58 10.15 17.74
CA THR A 426 20.65 11.07 18.09
C THR A 426 20.00 12.44 18.31
N THR A 427 19.64 12.74 19.53
CA THR A 427 19.32 14.10 19.96
C THR A 427 20.53 14.98 19.71
N ALA A 428 20.51 15.70 18.59
CA ALA A 428 21.43 16.78 18.34
C ALA A 428 21.16 17.87 19.37
N THR A 429 22.01 17.94 20.39
CA THR A 429 22.09 19.08 21.30
C THR A 429 22.46 20.30 20.49
N PRO A 430 21.71 21.42 20.53
CA PRO A 430 22.14 22.65 19.91
C PRO A 430 23.37 23.17 20.67
N ALA A 431 24.45 23.39 19.96
CA ALA A 431 25.65 24.03 20.50
C ALA A 431 25.36 25.50 20.86
N PRO A 432 26.06 26.05 21.86
CA PRO A 432 25.78 27.35 22.49
C PRO A 432 26.03 28.57 21.57
#